data_207dbd77a8f493818d45b584fef9a760
#
_entry.id   207dbd77a8f493818d45b584fef9a760
#
_cell.length_a   1.000
_cell.length_b   1.000
_cell.length_c   1.000
_cell.angle_alpha   90.00
_cell.angle_beta   90.00
_cell.angle_gamma   90.00
#
_symmetry.space_group_name_H-M   'P 1'
#
loop_
_entity.id
_entity.type
_entity.pdbx_description
1 polymer ?
#
loop_
_entity_poly.entity_id
_entity_poly.type
_entity_poly.pdbx_seq_one_letter_code
_entity_poly.pdbx_strand_id
1 'polypeptide(L)'
;MSDENSYDTGSLPEVTRNSPPVVVCDNVHVRYKTLATGKKLKLGSKNVMTRKRELREVHALKGISFVAHKNESIGIIGSNGSGKSTLMRSITGLTPTSEGAIYATSRPNLLGVGAALIPDLSGARNIILGSLALGLTRDEIDAKFDDIVEFTGLEDFIDLPMRTYSSGMSQRLKFAIATSVQHEILIVDEALNVGDKKFRDRSEGRIRAIRENAGTVFLVSHSMRTIKDTCNRALWIEKGELIADGPALEVIRKYQAFTKAEKAKETEEEPG
;
A
#
# COMPACT_ATOMS: atom_id res chain seq x y z
N MET A 1 -3.54 -17.55 -36.34
CA MET A 1 -2.32 -18.00 -35.61
C MET A 1 -2.30 -17.20 -34.35
N SER A 2 -2.74 -17.83 -33.30
CA SER A 2 -2.95 -17.28 -31.97
C SER A 2 -1.71 -17.57 -31.14
N ASP A 3 -0.94 -16.52 -30.80
CA ASP A 3 0.15 -16.62 -29.84
C ASP A 3 -0.44 -16.67 -28.43
N GLU A 4 -0.62 -17.88 -27.92
CA GLU A 4 -0.80 -18.15 -26.49
C GLU A 4 0.54 -17.92 -25.78
N ASN A 5 0.68 -16.74 -25.20
CA ASN A 5 1.79 -16.43 -24.29
C ASN A 5 1.49 -17.14 -22.97
N SER A 6 1.99 -18.37 -22.83
CA SER A 6 1.96 -19.13 -21.58
C SER A 6 2.92 -18.49 -20.60
N TYR A 7 2.41 -17.59 -19.74
CA TYR A 7 3.14 -17.17 -18.58
C TYR A 7 3.22 -18.35 -17.59
N ASP A 8 4.42 -18.82 -17.38
CA ASP A 8 4.76 -19.80 -16.35
C ASP A 8 4.34 -19.21 -14.98
N THR A 9 3.19 -19.66 -14.49
CA THR A 9 2.71 -19.36 -13.14
C THR A 9 3.50 -20.26 -12.19
N GLY A 10 4.77 -19.88 -11.91
CA GLY A 10 5.55 -20.50 -10.86
C GLY A 10 4.66 -20.64 -9.63
N SER A 11 4.46 -21.87 -9.15
CA SER A 11 3.56 -22.22 -8.06
C SER A 11 3.83 -21.29 -6.87
N LEU A 12 2.80 -20.53 -6.46
CA LEU A 12 2.84 -19.76 -5.23
C LEU A 12 3.16 -20.74 -4.08
N PRO A 13 4.12 -20.44 -3.18
CA PRO A 13 4.45 -21.33 -2.09
C PRO A 13 3.19 -21.64 -1.28
N GLU A 14 2.93 -22.94 -1.03
CA GLU A 14 1.86 -23.37 -0.13
C GLU A 14 2.13 -22.82 1.27
N VAL A 15 1.19 -22.03 1.76
CA VAL A 15 1.24 -21.51 3.13
C VAL A 15 0.93 -22.65 4.06
N THR A 16 1.96 -23.24 4.63
CA THR A 16 1.77 -24.16 5.74
C THR A 16 1.36 -23.34 6.98
N ARG A 17 0.22 -23.66 7.58
CA ARG A 17 -0.28 -23.05 8.84
C ARG A 17 0.70 -23.15 10.02
N ASN A 18 1.85 -23.78 9.82
CA ASN A 18 2.94 -23.94 10.78
C ASN A 18 4.01 -22.84 10.70
N SER A 19 3.90 -21.88 9.78
CA SER A 19 4.85 -20.75 9.74
C SER A 19 4.64 -19.82 10.95
N PRO A 20 5.72 -19.24 11.54
CA PRO A 20 5.57 -18.35 12.69
C PRO A 20 4.78 -17.09 12.30
N PRO A 21 3.97 -16.55 13.25
CA PRO A 21 3.29 -15.28 13.04
C PRO A 21 4.30 -14.13 12.92
N VAL A 22 4.06 -13.22 11.99
CA VAL A 22 4.92 -12.04 11.78
C VAL A 22 4.19 -10.73 12.00
N VAL A 23 2.85 -10.70 11.75
CA VAL A 23 1.97 -9.58 12.13
C VAL A 23 0.72 -10.14 12.78
N VAL A 24 0.37 -9.59 13.93
CA VAL A 24 -0.89 -9.89 14.63
C VAL A 24 -1.65 -8.59 14.82
N CYS A 25 -2.82 -8.50 14.20
CA CYS A 25 -3.78 -7.46 14.49
C CYS A 25 -4.83 -8.02 15.45
N ASP A 26 -4.98 -7.41 16.61
CA ASP A 26 -5.91 -7.84 17.65
C ASP A 26 -6.92 -6.73 17.94
N ASN A 27 -8.15 -6.93 17.47
CA ASN A 27 -9.30 -6.03 17.66
C ASN A 27 -8.96 -4.56 17.36
N VAL A 28 -8.37 -4.29 16.22
CA VAL A 28 -7.81 -2.99 15.85
C VAL A 28 -8.92 -2.01 15.47
N HIS A 29 -9.04 -0.91 16.21
CA HIS A 29 -9.89 0.22 15.89
C HIS A 29 -9.07 1.46 15.59
N VAL A 30 -9.52 2.24 14.60
CA VAL A 30 -8.96 3.55 14.29
C VAL A 30 -10.08 4.57 14.12
N ARG A 31 -10.03 5.63 14.92
CA ARG A 31 -10.97 6.75 14.86
C ARG A 31 -10.24 8.05 14.56
N TYR A 32 -10.68 8.76 13.54
CA TYR A 32 -10.19 10.09 13.22
C TYR A 32 -11.15 11.15 13.73
N LYS A 33 -10.63 12.13 14.48
CA LYS A 33 -11.35 13.33 14.86
C LYS A 33 -11.05 14.43 13.84
N THR A 34 -12.03 14.81 13.05
CA THR A 34 -11.91 15.87 12.04
C THR A 34 -12.86 17.01 12.36
N LEU A 35 -12.42 18.24 12.09
CA LEU A 35 -13.26 19.41 12.20
C LEU A 35 -14.12 19.53 10.94
N ALA A 36 -15.43 19.27 11.05
CA ALA A 36 -16.32 19.55 9.94
C ALA A 36 -16.46 21.06 9.76
N THR A 37 -16.16 21.55 8.54
CA THR A 37 -16.50 22.92 8.15
C THR A 37 -18.01 22.98 8.00
N GLY A 38 -18.69 23.69 8.94
CA GLY A 38 -20.13 23.75 9.00
C GLY A 38 -20.79 24.24 7.71
N LYS A 39 -21.96 23.70 7.37
CA LYS A 39 -22.84 24.16 6.31
C LYS A 39 -23.18 25.63 6.55
N LYS A 40 -23.21 26.44 5.48
CA LYS A 40 -23.73 27.80 5.51
C LYS A 40 -25.22 27.76 5.91
N LEU A 41 -25.54 28.16 7.12
CA LEU A 41 -26.94 28.39 7.53
C LEU A 41 -27.36 29.75 6.96
N LYS A 42 -28.35 29.76 6.08
CA LYS A 42 -29.07 30.96 5.68
C LYS A 42 -29.99 31.36 6.84
N LEU A 43 -29.60 32.33 7.62
CA LEU A 43 -30.45 32.92 8.65
C LEU A 43 -30.67 34.41 8.30
N GLY A 44 -31.78 34.68 7.66
CA GLY A 44 -32.22 36.07 7.40
C GLY A 44 -31.30 36.93 6.52
N SER A 45 -31.68 38.17 6.30
CA SER A 45 -31.03 39.13 5.41
C SER A 45 -29.63 39.65 5.85
N LYS A 46 -29.00 39.05 6.87
CA LYS A 46 -27.62 39.37 7.28
C LYS A 46 -26.81 38.05 7.36
N ASN A 47 -25.77 37.98 6.51
CA ASN A 47 -24.80 36.88 6.51
C ASN A 47 -23.97 36.90 7.80
N VAL A 48 -24.44 36.28 8.86
CA VAL A 48 -23.65 36.00 10.07
C VAL A 48 -23.03 34.60 9.89
N MET A 49 -21.75 34.56 9.56
CA MET A 49 -20.97 33.32 9.50
C MET A 49 -20.66 32.81 10.92
N THR A 50 -21.58 32.15 11.55
CA THR A 50 -21.26 31.33 12.73
C THR A 50 -20.68 30.01 12.25
N ARG A 51 -19.34 29.92 12.20
CA ARG A 51 -18.61 28.67 12.04
C ARG A 51 -18.72 27.85 13.33
N LYS A 52 -19.80 27.10 13.50
CA LYS A 52 -19.83 26.05 14.50
C LYS A 52 -18.90 24.95 13.98
N ARG A 53 -17.69 24.86 14.53
CA ARG A 53 -16.76 23.76 14.26
C ARG A 53 -17.31 22.55 15.03
N GLU A 54 -17.99 21.68 14.35
CA GLU A 54 -18.42 20.38 14.90
C GLU A 54 -17.28 19.37 14.71
N LEU A 55 -16.84 18.77 15.81
CA LEU A 55 -15.93 17.63 15.76
C LEU A 55 -16.73 16.44 15.21
N ARG A 56 -16.31 15.94 14.07
CA ARG A 56 -16.85 14.72 13.48
C ARG A 56 -15.85 13.59 13.70
N GLU A 57 -16.32 12.50 14.27
CA GLU A 57 -15.53 11.28 14.41
C GLU A 57 -15.81 10.36 13.22
N VAL A 58 -14.75 9.86 12.59
CA VAL A 58 -14.81 8.87 11.51
C VAL A 58 -14.16 7.59 12.02
N HIS A 59 -14.94 6.54 12.20
CA HIS A 59 -14.48 5.21 12.62
C HIS A 59 -14.00 4.45 11.38
N ALA A 60 -12.71 4.55 11.11
CA ALA A 60 -12.10 4.05 9.88
C ALA A 60 -11.80 2.55 9.92
N LEU A 61 -11.45 2.00 11.11
CA LEU A 61 -11.31 0.56 11.34
C LEU A 61 -12.12 0.17 12.59
N LYS A 62 -12.83 -0.96 12.50
CA LYS A 62 -13.84 -1.37 13.48
C LYS A 62 -13.62 -2.81 13.94
N GLY A 63 -12.55 -3.02 14.73
CA GLY A 63 -12.27 -4.32 15.31
C GLY A 63 -11.64 -5.32 14.33
N ILE A 64 -10.67 -4.88 13.53
CA ILE A 64 -9.96 -5.75 12.59
C ILE A 64 -9.05 -6.71 13.36
N SER A 65 -9.25 -8.02 13.18
CA SER A 65 -8.40 -9.07 13.77
C SER A 65 -7.97 -10.07 12.70
N PHE A 66 -6.67 -10.29 12.59
CA PHE A 66 -6.07 -11.34 11.76
C PHE A 66 -4.62 -11.59 12.17
N VAL A 67 -4.08 -12.74 11.74
CA VAL A 67 -2.66 -13.10 11.91
C VAL A 67 -2.05 -13.32 10.54
N ALA A 68 -0.95 -12.63 10.24
CA ALA A 68 -0.13 -12.89 9.07
C ALA A 68 1.09 -13.73 9.47
N HIS A 69 1.40 -14.73 8.66
CA HIS A 69 2.51 -15.65 8.88
C HIS A 69 3.67 -15.36 7.93
N LYS A 70 4.85 -15.86 8.30
CA LYS A 70 6.05 -15.74 7.47
C LYS A 70 5.81 -16.34 6.09
N ASN A 71 6.31 -15.67 5.05
CA ASN A 71 6.22 -16.05 3.63
C ASN A 71 4.79 -15.98 3.04
N GLU A 72 3.85 -15.30 3.69
CA GLU A 72 2.55 -15.02 3.08
C GLU A 72 2.62 -13.81 2.13
N SER A 73 1.90 -13.91 1.01
CA SER A 73 1.56 -12.79 0.14
C SER A 73 0.07 -12.50 0.28
N ILE A 74 -0.25 -11.41 0.97
CA ILE A 74 -1.61 -11.08 1.40
C ILE A 74 -2.14 -9.90 0.60
N GLY A 75 -3.17 -10.14 -0.21
CA GLY A 75 -3.88 -9.08 -0.93
C GLY A 75 -4.89 -8.38 -0.04
N ILE A 76 -4.93 -7.04 -0.07
CA ILE A 76 -5.94 -6.25 0.65
C ILE A 76 -6.90 -5.65 -0.37
N ILE A 77 -8.15 -6.10 -0.36
CA ILE A 77 -9.18 -5.69 -1.30
C ILE A 77 -10.38 -5.03 -0.59
N GLY A 78 -11.19 -4.30 -1.33
CA GLY A 78 -12.38 -3.60 -0.82
C GLY A 78 -12.62 -2.28 -1.55
N SER A 79 -13.78 -1.66 -1.33
CA SER A 79 -14.19 -0.41 -1.99
C SER A 79 -13.30 0.79 -1.60
N ASN A 80 -13.42 1.89 -2.34
CA ASN A 80 -12.73 3.14 -1.98
C ASN A 80 -13.26 3.66 -0.63
N GLY A 81 -12.34 4.04 0.27
CA GLY A 81 -12.71 4.47 1.61
C GLY A 81 -13.04 3.33 2.58
N SER A 82 -12.86 2.07 2.21
CA SER A 82 -13.17 0.92 3.09
C SER A 82 -12.22 0.76 4.30
N GLY A 83 -11.09 1.48 4.34
CA GLY A 83 -10.12 1.42 5.45
C GLY A 83 -8.78 0.77 5.11
N LYS A 84 -8.56 0.28 3.87
CA LYS A 84 -7.33 -0.41 3.45
C LYS A 84 -6.04 0.36 3.78
N SER A 85 -5.94 1.60 3.30
CA SER A 85 -4.76 2.45 3.54
C SER A 85 -4.60 2.80 5.02
N THR A 86 -5.71 2.93 5.77
CA THR A 86 -5.67 3.13 7.22
C THR A 86 -5.06 1.91 7.91
N LEU A 87 -5.49 0.70 7.55
CA LEU A 87 -4.93 -0.53 8.11
C LEU A 87 -3.42 -0.65 7.81
N MET A 88 -3.02 -0.42 6.56
CA MET A 88 -1.59 -0.47 6.18
C MET A 88 -0.75 0.54 6.96
N ARG A 89 -1.25 1.76 7.13
CA ARG A 89 -0.58 2.80 7.93
C ARG A 89 -0.53 2.44 9.42
N SER A 90 -1.54 1.76 9.94
CA SER A 90 -1.54 1.29 11.33
C SER A 90 -0.55 0.15 11.55
N ILE A 91 -0.45 -0.81 10.62
CA ILE A 91 0.55 -1.90 10.68
C ILE A 91 1.97 -1.34 10.66
N THR A 92 2.23 -0.25 9.92
CA THR A 92 3.55 0.40 9.91
C THR A 92 3.81 1.35 11.09
N GLY A 93 2.85 1.53 11.98
CA GLY A 93 2.94 2.46 13.10
C GLY A 93 2.79 3.94 12.73
N LEU A 94 2.45 4.26 11.47
CA LEU A 94 2.21 5.64 11.01
C LEU A 94 0.86 6.21 11.46
N THR A 95 -0.07 5.36 11.84
CA THR A 95 -1.37 5.73 12.39
C THR A 95 -1.59 4.92 13.66
N PRO A 96 -1.72 5.57 14.83
CA PRO A 96 -1.96 4.85 16.08
C PRO A 96 -3.34 4.20 16.08
N THR A 97 -3.47 3.06 16.76
CA THR A 97 -4.76 2.43 17.05
C THR A 97 -5.50 3.23 18.13
N SER A 98 -6.82 3.33 18.01
CA SER A 98 -7.66 3.93 19.06
C SER A 98 -8.01 2.90 20.15
N GLU A 99 -8.15 1.64 19.76
CA GLU A 99 -8.36 0.47 20.62
C GLU A 99 -7.73 -0.74 19.95
N GLY A 100 -7.45 -1.80 20.70
CA GLY A 100 -6.75 -2.98 20.21
C GLY A 100 -5.24 -2.77 20.05
N ALA A 101 -4.56 -3.75 19.49
CA ALA A 101 -3.11 -3.73 19.34
C ALA A 101 -2.64 -4.37 18.02
N ILE A 102 -1.47 -3.92 17.56
CA ILE A 102 -0.77 -4.51 16.42
C ILE A 102 0.62 -4.91 16.89
N TYR A 103 0.96 -6.18 16.68
CA TYR A 103 2.29 -6.73 16.98
C TYR A 103 2.95 -7.13 15.67
N ALA A 104 4.24 -6.83 15.53
CA ALA A 104 5.04 -7.23 14.38
C ALA A 104 6.42 -7.69 14.85
N THR A 105 6.97 -8.74 14.22
CA THR A 105 8.29 -9.29 14.55
C THR A 105 9.44 -8.37 14.16
N SER A 106 9.23 -7.58 13.12
CA SER A 106 10.16 -6.55 12.64
C SER A 106 9.37 -5.32 12.21
N ARG A 107 10.06 -4.20 11.99
CA ARG A 107 9.41 -2.96 11.53
C ARG A 107 8.88 -3.13 10.10
N PRO A 108 7.54 -3.11 9.88
CA PRO A 108 6.97 -3.19 8.55
C PRO A 108 7.32 -1.96 7.74
N ASN A 109 7.67 -2.14 6.48
CA ASN A 109 7.98 -1.04 5.57
C ASN A 109 6.84 -0.82 4.57
N LEU A 110 6.32 0.40 4.52
CA LEU A 110 5.36 0.82 3.51
C LEU A 110 6.12 1.41 2.32
N LEU A 111 6.08 0.71 1.20
CA LEU A 111 6.76 1.13 -0.02
C LEU A 111 6.22 2.50 -0.47
N GLY A 112 7.13 3.45 -0.69
CA GLY A 112 6.77 4.81 -1.12
C GLY A 112 6.57 5.84 0.00
N VAL A 113 6.52 5.44 1.26
CA VAL A 113 6.36 6.37 2.40
C VAL A 113 7.66 6.55 3.21
N GLY A 114 8.59 5.58 3.16
CA GLY A 114 9.78 5.57 4.01
C GLY A 114 10.91 6.52 3.61
N ALA A 115 11.03 6.89 2.34
CA ALA A 115 12.09 7.79 1.89
C ALA A 115 11.57 9.23 1.83
N ALA A 116 11.80 9.98 2.91
CA ALA A 116 11.64 11.44 2.88
C ALA A 116 12.75 12.02 2.00
N LEU A 117 12.47 12.20 0.70
CA LEU A 117 13.41 12.81 -0.23
C LEU A 117 13.43 14.31 -0.04
N ILE A 118 14.63 14.90 -0.04
CA ILE A 118 14.86 16.33 0.12
C ILE A 118 14.97 16.97 -1.26
N PRO A 119 14.02 17.85 -1.66
CA PRO A 119 13.98 18.42 -3.00
C PRO A 119 15.24 19.19 -3.40
N ASP A 120 15.91 19.83 -2.46
CA ASP A 120 17.09 20.65 -2.70
C ASP A 120 18.39 19.85 -2.85
N LEU A 121 18.36 18.57 -2.53
CA LEU A 121 19.50 17.67 -2.73
C LEU A 121 19.39 16.95 -4.07
N SER A 122 20.57 16.54 -4.61
CA SER A 122 20.62 15.71 -5.82
C SER A 122 20.00 14.32 -5.59
N GLY A 123 19.65 13.64 -6.69
CA GLY A 123 19.20 12.24 -6.63
C GLY A 123 20.21 11.35 -5.92
N ALA A 124 21.51 11.50 -6.23
CA ALA A 124 22.58 10.75 -5.58
C ALA A 124 22.59 10.93 -4.06
N ARG A 125 22.49 12.16 -3.58
CA ARG A 125 22.43 12.43 -2.14
C ARG A 125 21.14 11.88 -1.51
N ASN A 126 20.04 11.92 -2.21
CA ASN A 126 18.78 11.34 -1.76
C ASN A 126 18.84 9.80 -1.70
N ILE A 127 19.56 9.13 -2.61
CA ILE A 127 19.80 7.68 -2.51
C ILE A 127 20.52 7.38 -1.20
N ILE A 128 21.61 8.10 -0.92
CA ILE A 128 22.39 7.88 0.31
C ILE A 128 21.54 8.10 1.56
N LEU A 129 20.88 9.25 1.67
CA LEU A 129 20.07 9.60 2.85
C LEU A 129 18.86 8.69 3.04
N GLY A 130 18.17 8.38 1.92
CA GLY A 130 17.01 7.49 1.94
C GLY A 130 17.38 6.07 2.35
N SER A 131 18.52 5.57 1.87
CA SER A 131 19.02 4.23 2.22
C SER A 131 19.51 4.15 3.66
N LEU A 132 20.20 5.18 4.15
CA LEU A 132 20.56 5.31 5.59
C LEU A 132 19.32 5.33 6.49
N ALA A 133 18.27 6.08 6.10
CA ALA A 133 17.01 6.14 6.84
C ALA A 133 16.27 4.78 6.88
N LEU A 134 16.51 3.93 5.90
CA LEU A 134 16.00 2.55 5.83
C LEU A 134 16.91 1.55 6.58
N GLY A 135 18.03 1.99 7.14
CA GLY A 135 18.91 1.19 7.99
C GLY A 135 20.10 0.55 7.29
N LEU A 136 20.37 0.87 6.01
CA LEU A 136 21.61 0.42 5.35
C LEU A 136 22.83 1.12 5.90
N THR A 137 23.92 0.40 6.00
CA THR A 137 25.26 0.94 6.26
C THR A 137 25.81 1.65 5.03
N ARG A 138 26.86 2.47 5.22
CA ARG A 138 27.51 3.17 4.09
C ARG A 138 28.06 2.21 3.04
N ASP A 139 28.72 1.15 3.48
CA ASP A 139 29.32 0.15 2.59
C ASP A 139 28.26 -0.58 1.76
N GLU A 140 27.11 -0.90 2.39
CA GLU A 140 25.97 -1.51 1.68
C GLU A 140 25.35 -0.56 0.65
N ILE A 141 25.31 0.75 0.95
CA ILE A 141 24.83 1.76 0.02
C ILE A 141 25.78 1.88 -1.18
N ASP A 142 27.07 1.98 -0.93
CA ASP A 142 28.07 2.11 -1.99
C ASP A 142 28.05 0.88 -2.90
N ALA A 143 27.86 -0.32 -2.35
CA ALA A 143 27.72 -1.56 -3.15
C ALA A 143 26.43 -1.63 -3.98
N LYS A 144 25.36 -0.92 -3.62
CA LYS A 144 24.06 -0.95 -4.29
C LYS A 144 23.77 0.31 -5.11
N PHE A 145 24.62 1.32 -5.03
CA PHE A 145 24.36 2.63 -5.59
C PHE A 145 24.09 2.59 -7.08
N ASP A 146 24.98 1.94 -7.83
CA ASP A 146 24.86 1.83 -9.28
C ASP A 146 23.62 1.05 -9.71
N ASP A 147 23.27 -0.06 -9.03
CA ASP A 147 22.03 -0.81 -9.26
C ASP A 147 20.77 0.06 -9.02
N ILE A 148 20.78 0.89 -7.97
CA ILE A 148 19.67 1.82 -7.70
C ILE A 148 19.56 2.84 -8.82
N VAL A 149 20.65 3.44 -9.29
CA VAL A 149 20.64 4.43 -10.36
C VAL A 149 20.15 3.82 -11.66
N GLU A 150 20.73 2.69 -12.09
CA GLU A 150 20.36 1.98 -13.31
C GLU A 150 18.87 1.57 -13.28
N PHE A 151 18.39 1.08 -12.13
CA PHE A 151 16.99 0.71 -12.01
C PHE A 151 16.04 1.88 -12.27
N THR A 152 16.40 3.10 -11.88
CA THR A 152 15.57 4.30 -12.10
C THR A 152 15.56 4.74 -13.55
N GLY A 153 16.65 4.52 -14.32
CA GLY A 153 16.90 5.11 -15.62
C GLY A 153 17.07 6.62 -15.53
N LEU A 154 17.72 7.11 -14.49
CA LEU A 154 17.96 8.54 -14.23
C LEU A 154 19.45 8.90 -14.21
N GLU A 155 20.29 8.16 -14.90
CA GLU A 155 21.74 8.30 -14.93
C GLU A 155 22.14 9.75 -15.25
N ASP A 156 21.54 10.35 -16.28
CA ASP A 156 21.83 11.72 -16.73
C ASP A 156 21.31 12.80 -15.76
N PHE A 157 20.44 12.44 -14.80
CA PHE A 157 19.78 13.38 -13.89
C PHE A 157 20.21 13.21 -12.44
N ILE A 158 20.98 12.15 -12.13
CA ILE A 158 21.21 11.74 -10.75
C ILE A 158 21.94 12.80 -9.90
N ASP A 159 22.76 13.63 -10.52
CA ASP A 159 23.51 14.69 -9.86
C ASP A 159 22.72 16.01 -9.76
N LEU A 160 21.56 16.10 -10.40
CA LEU A 160 20.72 17.30 -10.37
C LEU A 160 19.81 17.32 -9.12
N PRO A 161 19.50 18.52 -8.59
CA PRO A 161 18.57 18.66 -7.49
C PRO A 161 17.18 18.09 -7.82
N MET A 162 16.60 17.31 -6.89
CA MET A 162 15.31 16.65 -7.12
C MET A 162 14.13 17.60 -7.38
N ARG A 163 14.22 18.88 -7.00
CA ARG A 163 13.22 19.89 -7.37
C ARG A 163 13.07 20.05 -8.89
N THR A 164 14.07 19.64 -9.69
CA THR A 164 14.03 19.67 -11.16
C THR A 164 13.40 18.41 -11.76
N TYR A 165 13.13 17.40 -10.93
CA TYR A 165 12.56 16.14 -11.38
C TYR A 165 11.07 16.25 -11.65
N SER A 166 10.60 15.54 -12.67
CA SER A 166 9.16 15.29 -12.81
C SER A 166 8.63 14.43 -11.65
N SER A 167 7.31 14.45 -11.45
CA SER A 167 6.68 13.58 -10.44
C SER A 167 7.00 12.11 -10.66
N GLY A 168 7.04 11.67 -11.94
CA GLY A 168 7.41 10.31 -12.32
C GLY A 168 8.86 9.97 -11.96
N MET A 169 9.83 10.86 -12.25
CA MET A 169 11.24 10.68 -11.88
C MET A 169 11.41 10.55 -10.38
N SER A 170 10.77 11.45 -9.62
CA SER A 170 10.81 11.41 -8.14
C SER A 170 10.25 10.11 -7.58
N GLN A 171 9.18 9.59 -8.17
CA GLN A 171 8.57 8.35 -7.74
C GLN A 171 9.41 7.12 -8.10
N ARG A 172 10.06 7.10 -9.28
CA ARG A 172 11.02 6.05 -9.66
C ARG A 172 12.16 5.97 -8.65
N LEU A 173 12.74 7.12 -8.28
CA LEU A 173 13.82 7.18 -7.31
C LEU A 173 13.37 6.68 -5.93
N LYS A 174 12.21 7.12 -5.45
CA LYS A 174 11.60 6.62 -4.19
C LYS A 174 11.45 5.12 -4.19
N PHE A 175 10.89 4.58 -5.27
CA PHE A 175 10.67 3.14 -5.42
C PHE A 175 12.00 2.37 -5.41
N ALA A 176 13.00 2.82 -6.17
CA ALA A 176 14.31 2.18 -6.25
C ALA A 176 14.99 2.12 -4.88
N ILE A 177 15.00 3.24 -4.14
CA ILE A 177 15.55 3.30 -2.78
C ILE A 177 14.79 2.34 -1.85
N ALA A 178 13.46 2.39 -1.85
CA ALA A 178 12.65 1.56 -0.96
C ALA A 178 12.80 0.06 -1.25
N THR A 179 13.07 -0.32 -2.50
CA THR A 179 13.25 -1.72 -2.92
C THR A 179 14.70 -2.20 -2.90
N SER A 180 15.66 -1.35 -2.56
CA SER A 180 17.08 -1.74 -2.41
C SER A 180 17.37 -2.46 -1.09
N VAL A 181 16.45 -2.36 -0.13
CA VAL A 181 16.54 -2.97 1.20
C VAL A 181 15.71 -4.24 1.25
N GLN A 182 16.23 -5.28 1.88
CA GLN A 182 15.44 -6.47 2.20
C GLN A 182 14.57 -6.20 3.42
N HIS A 183 13.28 -6.47 3.31
CA HIS A 183 12.33 -6.30 4.39
C HIS A 183 11.69 -7.64 4.75
N GLU A 184 11.60 -7.96 6.04
CA GLU A 184 10.85 -9.15 6.49
C GLU A 184 9.34 -8.97 6.29
N ILE A 185 8.86 -7.72 6.42
CA ILE A 185 7.46 -7.36 6.23
C ILE A 185 7.40 -6.15 5.29
N LEU A 186 6.89 -6.38 4.08
CA LEU A 186 6.77 -5.33 3.06
C LEU A 186 5.30 -5.04 2.79
N ILE A 187 4.96 -3.76 2.75
CA ILE A 187 3.63 -3.28 2.37
C ILE A 187 3.75 -2.51 1.06
N VAL A 188 3.02 -2.96 0.04
CA VAL A 188 2.97 -2.36 -1.29
C VAL A 188 1.58 -1.75 -1.48
N ASP A 189 1.50 -0.42 -1.56
CA ASP A 189 0.25 0.27 -1.87
C ASP A 189 0.19 0.58 -3.37
N GLU A 190 -1.01 0.54 -3.95
CA GLU A 190 -1.29 0.73 -5.39
C GLU A 190 -0.73 2.04 -5.98
N ALA A 191 -0.38 3.00 -5.13
CA ALA A 191 0.31 4.24 -5.54
C ALA A 191 1.61 4.00 -6.35
N LEU A 192 2.03 2.73 -6.50
CA LEU A 192 3.20 2.32 -7.29
C LEU A 192 2.92 2.05 -8.77
N ASN A 193 1.70 2.24 -9.27
CA ASN A 193 1.39 2.25 -10.71
C ASN A 193 1.95 3.49 -11.40
N VAL A 194 3.23 3.78 -11.16
CA VAL A 194 3.91 4.99 -11.57
C VAL A 194 4.92 4.69 -12.68
N GLY A 195 5.01 5.63 -13.60
CA GLY A 195 5.95 5.59 -14.69
C GLY A 195 5.37 5.03 -16.00
N ASP A 196 6.22 4.93 -17.01
CA ASP A 196 5.90 4.33 -18.29
C ASP A 196 5.79 2.79 -18.18
N LYS A 197 5.35 2.16 -19.26
CA LYS A 197 5.18 0.70 -19.32
C LYS A 197 6.49 -0.04 -18.94
N LYS A 198 7.65 0.45 -19.45
CA LYS A 198 8.96 -0.18 -19.21
C LYS A 198 9.35 -0.15 -17.73
N PHE A 199 9.06 0.94 -17.01
CA PHE A 199 9.32 1.02 -15.57
C PHE A 199 8.36 0.14 -14.76
N ARG A 200 7.08 0.08 -15.15
CA ARG A 200 6.10 -0.81 -14.51
C ARG A 200 6.52 -2.28 -14.61
N ASP A 201 6.91 -2.74 -15.81
CA ASP A 201 7.36 -4.11 -16.01
C ASP A 201 8.59 -4.44 -15.15
N ARG A 202 9.57 -3.51 -15.05
CA ARG A 202 10.74 -3.65 -14.16
C ARG A 202 10.34 -3.65 -12.69
N SER A 203 9.41 -2.80 -12.28
CA SER A 203 8.92 -2.71 -10.91
C SER A 203 8.18 -3.98 -10.48
N GLU A 204 7.37 -4.55 -11.36
CA GLU A 204 6.69 -5.84 -11.11
C GLU A 204 7.71 -6.97 -10.94
N GLY A 205 8.74 -7.02 -11.78
CA GLY A 205 9.86 -7.96 -11.64
C GLY A 205 10.59 -7.79 -10.30
N ARG A 206 10.88 -6.55 -9.90
CA ARG A 206 11.53 -6.24 -8.61
C ARG A 206 10.67 -6.64 -7.41
N ILE A 207 9.37 -6.35 -7.44
CA ILE A 207 8.42 -6.78 -6.40
C ILE A 207 8.36 -8.30 -6.33
N ARG A 208 8.36 -9.00 -7.48
CA ARG A 208 8.39 -10.47 -7.52
C ARG A 208 9.66 -11.01 -6.87
N ALA A 209 10.84 -10.49 -7.24
CA ALA A 209 12.11 -10.89 -6.64
C ALA A 209 12.19 -10.60 -5.13
N ILE A 210 11.65 -9.44 -4.69
CA ILE A 210 11.56 -9.11 -3.26
C ILE A 210 10.66 -10.12 -2.56
N ARG A 211 9.51 -10.48 -3.15
CA ARG A 211 8.57 -11.46 -2.58
C ARG A 211 9.21 -12.85 -2.42
N GLU A 212 10.00 -13.27 -3.40
CA GLU A 212 10.71 -14.56 -3.35
C GLU A 212 11.79 -14.59 -2.27
N ASN A 213 12.36 -13.42 -1.96
CA ASN A 213 13.45 -13.25 -0.98
C ASN A 213 12.99 -12.59 0.32
N ALA A 214 11.79 -11.99 0.37
CA ALA A 214 11.23 -11.34 1.55
C ALA A 214 10.34 -12.31 2.33
N GLY A 215 10.17 -12.02 3.60
CA GLY A 215 9.34 -12.86 4.47
C GLY A 215 7.85 -12.77 4.14
N THR A 216 7.22 -11.60 4.30
CA THR A 216 5.77 -11.42 4.16
C THR A 216 5.45 -10.14 3.43
N VAL A 217 4.51 -10.20 2.47
CA VAL A 217 4.12 -9.06 1.65
C VAL A 217 2.63 -8.78 1.78
N PHE A 218 2.27 -7.53 2.09
CA PHE A 218 0.91 -7.02 1.96
C PHE A 218 0.81 -6.21 0.68
N LEU A 219 -0.15 -6.53 -0.19
CA LEU A 219 -0.38 -5.85 -1.46
C LEU A 219 -1.78 -5.22 -1.48
N VAL A 220 -1.86 -3.91 -1.55
CA VAL A 220 -3.11 -3.18 -1.80
C VAL A 220 -3.23 -2.94 -3.29
N SER A 221 -4.26 -3.47 -3.94
CA SER A 221 -4.52 -3.21 -5.36
C SER A 221 -6.01 -3.23 -5.70
N HIS A 222 -6.42 -2.37 -6.63
CA HIS A 222 -7.75 -2.43 -7.25
C HIS A 222 -7.83 -3.44 -8.40
N SER A 223 -6.67 -3.93 -8.87
CA SER A 223 -6.59 -4.97 -9.90
C SER A 223 -6.75 -6.35 -9.27
N MET A 224 -7.94 -6.94 -9.38
CA MET A 224 -8.19 -8.31 -8.92
C MET A 224 -7.28 -9.32 -9.63
N ARG A 225 -6.87 -9.03 -10.87
CA ARG A 225 -5.89 -9.84 -11.60
C ARG A 225 -4.54 -9.84 -10.89
N THR A 226 -4.02 -8.66 -10.55
CA THR A 226 -2.74 -8.54 -9.83
C THR A 226 -2.79 -9.29 -8.49
N ILE A 227 -3.88 -9.14 -7.72
CA ILE A 227 -4.04 -9.87 -6.45
C ILE A 227 -4.05 -11.39 -6.69
N LYS A 228 -4.80 -11.86 -7.70
CA LYS A 228 -4.85 -13.28 -8.06
C LYS A 228 -3.48 -13.84 -8.43
N ASP A 229 -2.71 -13.09 -9.23
CA ASP A 229 -1.44 -13.55 -9.80
C ASP A 229 -0.28 -13.45 -8.78
N THR A 230 -0.43 -12.62 -7.73
CA THR A 230 0.65 -12.32 -6.77
C THR A 230 0.39 -12.75 -5.33
N CYS A 231 -0.86 -12.98 -4.93
CA CYS A 231 -1.21 -13.26 -3.54
C CYS A 231 -1.80 -14.65 -3.37
N ASN A 232 -1.37 -15.35 -2.32
CA ASN A 232 -1.95 -16.64 -1.94
C ASN A 232 -3.16 -16.48 -1.00
N ARG A 233 -3.27 -15.37 -0.28
CA ARG A 233 -4.33 -15.02 0.66
C ARG A 233 -4.87 -13.63 0.36
N ALA A 234 -6.12 -13.35 0.68
CA ALA A 234 -6.66 -12.01 0.62
C ALA A 234 -7.51 -11.69 1.84
N LEU A 235 -7.48 -10.41 2.24
CA LEU A 235 -8.34 -9.81 3.24
C LEU A 235 -9.28 -8.83 2.52
N TRP A 236 -10.58 -9.05 2.64
CA TRP A 236 -11.57 -8.10 2.14
C TRP A 236 -12.05 -7.21 3.27
N ILE A 237 -11.78 -5.92 3.13
CA ILE A 237 -12.18 -4.88 4.08
C ILE A 237 -13.30 -4.05 3.46
N GLU A 238 -14.41 -3.91 4.17
CA GLU A 238 -15.53 -3.08 3.74
C GLU A 238 -16.04 -2.23 4.90
N LYS A 239 -16.19 -0.92 4.70
CA LYS A 239 -16.66 0.05 5.70
C LYS A 239 -15.95 -0.05 7.08
N GLY A 240 -14.66 -0.38 7.05
CA GLY A 240 -13.81 -0.52 8.23
C GLY A 240 -13.84 -1.88 8.90
N GLU A 241 -14.55 -2.86 8.36
CA GLU A 241 -14.69 -4.21 8.91
C GLU A 241 -14.01 -5.25 8.02
N LEU A 242 -13.49 -6.32 8.61
CA LEU A 242 -12.95 -7.46 7.89
C LEU A 242 -14.10 -8.42 7.52
N ILE A 243 -14.47 -8.44 6.24
CA ILE A 243 -15.60 -9.22 5.75
C ILE A 243 -15.19 -10.65 5.41
N ALA A 244 -13.99 -10.84 4.88
CA ALA A 244 -13.47 -12.16 4.56
C ALA A 244 -11.96 -12.20 4.66
N ASP A 245 -11.44 -13.35 5.06
CA ASP A 245 -10.03 -13.69 5.18
C ASP A 245 -9.85 -15.14 4.71
N GLY A 246 -8.98 -15.38 3.74
CA GLY A 246 -8.75 -16.72 3.22
C GLY A 246 -8.01 -16.75 1.88
N PRO A 247 -8.04 -17.89 1.17
CA PRO A 247 -7.42 -18.05 -0.14
C PRO A 247 -7.83 -16.93 -1.11
N ALA A 248 -6.85 -16.32 -1.78
CA ALA A 248 -7.08 -15.12 -2.60
C ALA A 248 -8.22 -15.30 -3.61
N LEU A 249 -8.25 -16.44 -4.31
CA LEU A 249 -9.30 -16.73 -5.32
C LEU A 249 -10.71 -16.77 -4.72
N GLU A 250 -10.87 -17.31 -3.52
CA GLU A 250 -12.18 -17.41 -2.86
C GLU A 250 -12.68 -16.03 -2.43
N VAL A 251 -11.79 -15.26 -1.80
CA VAL A 251 -12.12 -13.90 -1.32
C VAL A 251 -12.42 -12.97 -2.48
N ILE A 252 -11.65 -13.05 -3.58
CA ILE A 252 -11.90 -12.28 -4.80
C ILE A 252 -13.30 -12.62 -5.38
N ARG A 253 -13.67 -13.90 -5.47
CA ARG A 253 -15.00 -14.29 -5.96
C ARG A 253 -16.14 -13.72 -5.12
N LYS A 254 -16.00 -13.77 -3.79
CA LYS A 254 -16.99 -13.18 -2.86
C LYS A 254 -17.10 -11.66 -3.05
N TYR A 255 -15.97 -10.97 -3.17
CA TYR A 255 -15.94 -9.53 -3.40
C TYR A 255 -16.57 -9.14 -4.74
N GLN A 256 -16.25 -9.86 -5.83
CA GLN A 256 -16.85 -9.61 -7.15
C GLN A 256 -18.35 -9.84 -7.17
N ALA A 257 -18.84 -10.87 -6.47
CA ALA A 257 -20.28 -11.12 -6.33
C ALA A 257 -20.99 -9.97 -5.58
N PHE A 258 -20.37 -9.49 -4.49
CA PHE A 258 -20.87 -8.36 -3.71
C PHE A 258 -20.93 -7.08 -4.55
N THR A 259 -19.83 -6.71 -5.23
CA THR A 259 -19.79 -5.49 -6.05
C THR A 259 -20.77 -5.52 -7.22
N LYS A 260 -21.02 -6.71 -7.80
CA LYS A 260 -22.03 -6.88 -8.84
C LYS A 260 -23.45 -6.67 -8.29
N ALA A 261 -23.72 -7.18 -7.09
CA ALA A 261 -25.03 -7.01 -6.45
C ALA A 261 -25.29 -5.54 -6.03
N GLU A 262 -24.26 -4.83 -5.54
CA GLU A 262 -24.40 -3.40 -5.21
C GLU A 262 -24.70 -2.57 -6.46
N LYS A 263 -23.96 -2.77 -7.56
CA LYS A 263 -24.23 -2.07 -8.82
C LYS A 263 -25.62 -2.32 -9.37
N ALA A 264 -26.15 -3.54 -9.23
CA ALA A 264 -27.52 -3.85 -9.67
C ALA A 264 -28.56 -3.05 -8.87
N LYS A 265 -28.37 -2.89 -7.55
CA LYS A 265 -29.26 -2.10 -6.70
C LYS A 265 -29.22 -0.61 -7.02
N GLU A 266 -28.02 -0.05 -7.28
CA GLU A 266 -27.88 1.36 -7.66
C GLU A 266 -28.59 1.66 -9.01
N THR A 267 -28.57 0.71 -9.95
CA THR A 267 -29.24 0.85 -11.24
C THR A 267 -30.78 0.76 -11.12
N GLU A 268 -31.30 0.08 -10.11
CA GLU A 268 -32.74 -0.03 -9.82
C GLU A 268 -33.30 1.17 -9.03
N GLU A 269 -32.43 1.92 -8.32
CA GLU A 269 -32.81 3.07 -7.49
C GLU A 269 -32.75 4.43 -8.24
N GLU A 270 -32.22 4.50 -9.47
CA GLU A 270 -32.32 5.67 -10.34
C GLU A 270 -33.62 5.62 -11.17
N PRO A 271 -34.75 6.21 -10.73
CA PRO A 271 -35.91 6.42 -11.58
C PRO A 271 -35.59 7.53 -12.57
N GLY A 272 -35.73 7.25 -13.87
CA GLY A 272 -35.59 8.16 -15.00
C GLY A 272 -36.52 9.40 -14.91
#